data_47d5059ca8aaa913d7b453a178e6c117
#
_entry.id   47d5059ca8aaa913d7b453a178e6c117
#
_cell.length_a   1.000
_cell.length_b   1.000
_cell.length_c   1.000
_cell.angle_alpha   90.00
_cell.angle_beta   90.00
_cell.angle_gamma   90.00
#
_symmetry.space_group_name_H-M   'P 1'
#
loop_
_entity.id
_entity.type
_entity.pdbx_description
1 polymer ?
#
loop_
_entity_poly.entity_id
_entity_poly.type
_entity_poly.pdbx_seq_one_letter_code
_entity_poly.pdbx_strand_id
1 'polypeptide(L)'
;MYQSDSEYMAGQLSAYGYTLTDNPEEADLWLINTCTVKSPSQSAMDTIISKGKGAKKPLVVAGCVPQGSRNIKELEGVSIVGVQQIDRVVEVVEETLKGHEVRLLNRKTLPALDLPKVRKNKFVEILPINVGCLGACTYCKTKHARGHLGSYTVDSLVQRVKTVIAEGVREIWLSSEDTGAYGRDIGVNLPILLNAMIAELHSTGSTMLRVGMTNPPYILEHLKEIAEVLCHPSVYSFLHVPVQSGSNAVLTAMNREYTVEEFRTVVDTLTKLVPGMQIATDIICGFPGETDDDFAQTVQLIKDYKLAQVHISQFYPRPGTPAARMKKVPSAIVKKRSRELTAVFESFTPYNGMEGLIERIWITDVAADGTHLVGHTKGYIQVLVNAPESLLGASATVRITSVGRWSVFGEVIEVLSYNAQDRTLNKDELSCSKVSPCDVNDEPCACSKDPDSCCSAVQCADTSEVAAIPNNGKQGEDDQNFDRLKKRNSLVLKSSENTVLQEPTLKEESIKARANTVQWNIVDKSLVAGIFLSFLIAVACLSQLWSRKLMSS
;
A
#
# COMPACT_ATOMS: atom_id res chain seq x y z
N MET A 1 -2.44 3.32 -0.75
CA MET A 1 -3.22 4.49 -0.29
C MET A 1 -3.52 4.44 1.22
N TYR A 2 -4.40 3.56 1.67
CA TYR A 2 -4.81 3.48 3.08
C TYR A 2 -3.65 3.42 4.09
N GLN A 3 -2.62 2.59 3.86
CA GLN A 3 -1.45 2.53 4.75
C GLN A 3 -0.62 3.82 4.66
N SER A 4 -0.46 4.40 3.48
CA SER A 4 0.23 5.68 3.31
C SER A 4 -0.46 6.80 4.07
N ASP A 5 -1.81 6.87 4.03
CA ASP A 5 -2.57 7.85 4.81
C ASP A 5 -2.29 7.69 6.33
N SER A 6 -2.21 6.43 6.82
CA SER A 6 -1.87 6.15 8.23
C SER A 6 -0.47 6.62 8.59
N GLU A 7 0.52 6.35 7.73
CA GLU A 7 1.91 6.73 7.93
C GLU A 7 2.10 8.26 7.94
N TYR A 8 1.38 9.00 7.08
CA TYR A 8 1.37 10.46 7.09
C TYR A 8 0.71 11.03 8.35
N MET A 9 -0.43 10.49 8.78
CA MET A 9 -1.08 10.94 10.03
C MET A 9 -0.19 10.65 11.23
N ALA A 10 0.42 9.49 11.30
CA ALA A 10 1.35 9.12 12.36
C ALA A 10 2.57 10.05 12.40
N GLY A 11 3.15 10.38 11.24
CA GLY A 11 4.29 11.28 11.12
C GLY A 11 4.00 12.69 11.63
N GLN A 12 2.87 13.25 11.25
CA GLN A 12 2.45 14.58 11.68
C GLN A 12 2.21 14.63 13.20
N LEU A 13 1.55 13.61 13.75
CA LEU A 13 1.32 13.52 15.20
C LEU A 13 2.63 13.35 15.98
N SER A 14 3.53 12.50 15.49
CA SER A 14 4.86 12.33 16.08
C SER A 14 5.70 13.61 16.01
N ALA A 15 5.68 14.31 14.88
CA ALA A 15 6.38 15.59 14.71
C ALA A 15 5.82 16.72 15.60
N TYR A 16 4.53 16.65 15.95
CA TYR A 16 3.90 17.58 16.87
C TYR A 16 4.22 17.28 18.35
N GLY A 17 4.73 16.07 18.67
CA GLY A 17 5.14 15.68 20.01
C GLY A 17 4.32 14.55 20.64
N TYR A 18 3.40 13.92 19.91
CA TYR A 18 2.68 12.74 20.40
C TYR A 18 3.55 11.47 20.32
N THR A 19 3.49 10.65 21.36
CA THR A 19 4.05 9.30 21.34
C THR A 19 3.04 8.33 20.75
N LEU A 20 3.48 7.52 19.78
CA LEU A 20 2.66 6.47 19.16
C LEU A 20 2.82 5.17 19.94
N THR A 21 1.71 4.48 20.24
CA THR A 21 1.72 3.18 20.90
C THR A 21 0.74 2.21 20.25
N ASP A 22 1.08 0.92 20.23
CA ASP A 22 0.20 -0.16 19.80
C ASP A 22 -0.65 -0.73 20.98
N ASN A 23 -0.40 -0.27 22.21
CA ASN A 23 -1.15 -0.68 23.37
C ASN A 23 -2.39 0.20 23.59
N PRO A 24 -3.61 -0.29 23.33
CA PRO A 24 -4.84 0.49 23.46
C PRO A 24 -5.15 0.91 24.89
N GLU A 25 -4.69 0.18 25.91
CA GLU A 25 -4.95 0.50 27.31
C GLU A 25 -4.18 1.74 27.77
N GLU A 26 -2.94 1.87 27.30
CA GLU A 26 -2.05 2.98 27.64
C GLU A 26 -2.37 4.27 26.89
N ALA A 27 -3.12 4.19 25.81
CA ALA A 27 -3.38 5.34 24.96
C ALA A 27 -4.39 6.32 25.54
N ASP A 28 -4.13 7.60 25.37
CA ASP A 28 -5.06 8.67 25.74
C ASP A 28 -6.14 8.88 24.67
N LEU A 29 -5.85 8.58 23.40
CA LEU A 29 -6.76 8.69 22.27
C LEU A 29 -6.53 7.55 21.27
N TRP A 30 -7.60 7.07 20.64
CA TRP A 30 -7.52 6.10 19.55
C TRP A 30 -7.81 6.75 18.21
N LEU A 31 -6.83 6.69 17.30
CA LEU A 31 -7.00 7.06 15.89
C LEU A 31 -7.19 5.81 15.03
N ILE A 32 -8.36 5.67 14.41
CA ILE A 32 -8.77 4.50 13.64
C ILE A 32 -8.82 4.89 12.16
N ASN A 33 -7.86 4.46 11.35
CA ASN A 33 -7.96 4.63 9.91
C ASN A 33 -8.79 3.50 9.28
N THR A 34 -9.59 3.80 8.25
CA THR A 34 -10.63 2.89 7.73
C THR A 34 -10.59 2.73 6.21
N CYS A 35 -10.96 1.55 5.73
CA CYS A 35 -11.02 1.21 4.31
C CYS A 35 -12.42 0.72 3.90
N THR A 36 -12.89 1.10 2.70
CA THR A 36 -14.20 0.69 2.15
C THR A 36 -14.12 -0.50 1.19
N VAL A 37 -12.93 -1.06 0.95
CA VAL A 37 -12.73 -2.08 -0.10
C VAL A 37 -13.42 -3.40 0.23
N LYS A 38 -13.45 -3.82 1.51
CA LYS A 38 -14.12 -5.05 1.95
C LYS A 38 -15.03 -4.79 3.16
N SER A 39 -16.20 -5.43 3.23
CA SER A 39 -17.13 -5.32 4.36
C SER A 39 -16.53 -5.74 5.71
N PRO A 40 -15.66 -6.76 5.82
CA PRO A 40 -14.98 -7.08 7.08
C PRO A 40 -14.22 -5.91 7.70
N SER A 41 -13.71 -4.97 6.87
CA SER A 41 -13.04 -3.77 7.37
C SER A 41 -14.00 -2.81 8.09
N GLN A 42 -15.24 -2.69 7.64
CA GLN A 42 -16.25 -1.87 8.32
C GLN A 42 -16.68 -2.52 9.64
N SER A 43 -16.97 -3.82 9.65
CA SER A 43 -17.32 -4.53 10.89
C SER A 43 -16.19 -4.51 11.93
N ALA A 44 -14.93 -4.57 11.49
CA ALA A 44 -13.78 -4.40 12.37
C ALA A 44 -13.74 -2.97 12.96
N MET A 45 -13.98 -1.95 12.14
CA MET A 45 -14.10 -0.56 12.59
C MET A 45 -15.20 -0.43 13.66
N ASP A 46 -16.41 -0.93 13.39
CA ASP A 46 -17.55 -0.86 14.31
C ASP A 46 -17.21 -1.51 15.66
N THR A 47 -16.50 -2.65 15.64
CA THR A 47 -16.04 -3.35 16.85
C THR A 47 -15.04 -2.51 17.63
N ILE A 48 -14.05 -1.88 16.95
CA ILE A 48 -13.03 -1.06 17.61
C ILE A 48 -13.66 0.20 18.21
N ILE A 49 -14.56 0.85 17.49
CA ILE A 49 -15.30 2.04 17.98
C ILE A 49 -16.11 1.67 19.24
N SER A 50 -16.83 0.54 19.21
CA SER A 50 -17.62 0.07 20.36
C SER A 50 -16.74 -0.19 21.58
N LYS A 51 -15.56 -0.79 21.40
CA LYS A 51 -14.57 -0.99 22.48
C LYS A 51 -14.06 0.34 23.03
N GLY A 52 -13.69 1.29 22.15
CA GLY A 52 -13.19 2.59 22.58
C GLY A 52 -14.24 3.40 23.34
N LYS A 53 -15.50 3.39 22.87
CA LYS A 53 -16.62 4.01 23.59
C LYS A 53 -16.84 3.36 24.95
N GLY A 54 -16.78 2.03 25.04
CA GLY A 54 -16.87 1.29 26.30
C GLY A 54 -15.75 1.63 27.28
N ALA A 55 -14.54 1.82 26.78
CA ALA A 55 -13.37 2.25 27.56
C ALA A 55 -13.35 3.77 27.83
N LYS A 56 -14.36 4.52 27.37
CA LYS A 56 -14.44 6.00 27.46
C LYS A 56 -13.20 6.72 26.90
N LYS A 57 -12.54 6.15 25.91
CA LYS A 57 -11.40 6.77 25.22
C LYS A 57 -11.88 7.76 24.17
N PRO A 58 -11.27 8.94 24.03
CA PRO A 58 -11.46 9.82 22.90
C PRO A 58 -11.16 9.09 21.59
N LEU A 59 -12.01 9.28 20.57
CA LEU A 59 -11.94 8.56 19.30
C LEU A 59 -11.86 9.51 18.11
N VAL A 60 -10.90 9.27 17.23
CA VAL A 60 -10.82 9.88 15.90
C VAL A 60 -10.90 8.77 14.85
N VAL A 61 -11.81 8.90 13.89
CA VAL A 61 -11.94 7.95 12.77
C VAL A 61 -11.56 8.65 11.48
N ALA A 62 -10.62 8.06 10.77
CA ALA A 62 -10.12 8.57 9.49
C ALA A 62 -10.44 7.62 8.33
N GLY A 63 -10.23 8.09 7.11
CA GLY A 63 -10.20 7.26 5.91
C GLY A 63 -11.51 7.18 5.14
N CYS A 64 -11.66 6.07 4.39
CA CYS A 64 -12.68 5.95 3.35
C CYS A 64 -14.09 5.69 3.88
N VAL A 65 -14.26 5.01 5.02
CA VAL A 65 -15.60 4.68 5.53
C VAL A 65 -16.40 5.94 5.89
N PRO A 66 -15.92 6.83 6.77
CA PRO A 66 -16.65 8.05 7.11
C PRO A 66 -16.78 9.00 5.92
N GLN A 67 -15.80 9.04 5.02
CA GLN A 67 -15.86 9.87 3.81
C GLN A 67 -16.93 9.38 2.82
N GLY A 68 -17.08 8.07 2.67
CA GLY A 68 -18.03 7.46 1.73
C GLY A 68 -19.45 7.27 2.29
N SER A 69 -19.65 7.38 3.60
CA SER A 69 -20.94 7.19 4.26
C SER A 69 -21.03 8.08 5.50
N ARG A 70 -21.75 9.20 5.37
CA ARG A 70 -21.82 10.23 6.42
C ARG A 70 -22.74 9.87 7.59
N ASN A 71 -23.74 9.01 7.35
CA ASN A 71 -24.79 8.68 8.30
C ASN A 71 -24.60 7.24 8.84
N ILE A 72 -23.47 6.99 9.48
CA ILE A 72 -23.18 5.74 10.17
C ILE A 72 -23.41 5.98 11.66
N LYS A 73 -24.30 5.19 12.28
CA LYS A 73 -24.67 5.31 13.70
C LYS A 73 -23.48 5.21 14.63
N GLU A 74 -22.55 4.33 14.32
CA GLU A 74 -21.35 4.08 15.09
C GLU A 74 -20.41 5.29 15.16
N LEU A 75 -20.54 6.22 14.17
CA LEU A 75 -19.76 7.47 14.10
C LEU A 75 -20.39 8.66 14.83
N GLU A 76 -21.52 8.48 15.51
CA GLU A 76 -22.11 9.53 16.36
C GLU A 76 -21.22 9.76 17.59
N GLY A 77 -20.90 11.03 17.87
CA GLY A 77 -19.99 11.41 18.97
C GLY A 77 -18.53 11.02 18.74
N VAL A 78 -18.10 10.88 17.48
CA VAL A 78 -16.72 10.53 17.11
C VAL A 78 -16.18 11.58 16.14
N SER A 79 -15.00 12.09 16.39
CA SER A 79 -14.31 13.01 15.49
C SER A 79 -13.85 12.30 14.21
N ILE A 80 -13.87 13.03 13.09
CA ILE A 80 -13.63 12.45 11.76
C ILE A 80 -12.60 13.26 10.97
N VAL A 81 -11.61 12.55 10.38
CA VAL A 81 -10.65 13.09 9.41
C VAL A 81 -10.92 12.50 8.04
N GLY A 82 -11.29 13.33 7.07
CA GLY A 82 -11.51 12.92 5.68
C GLY A 82 -10.21 12.59 4.95
N VAL A 83 -10.33 11.80 3.87
CA VAL A 83 -9.19 11.28 3.08
C VAL A 83 -8.30 12.36 2.44
N GLN A 84 -8.83 13.55 2.20
CA GLN A 84 -8.08 14.70 1.66
C GLN A 84 -7.79 15.77 2.71
N GLN A 85 -7.92 15.44 4.01
CA GLN A 85 -7.67 16.34 5.14
C GLN A 85 -6.80 15.69 6.20
N ILE A 86 -6.01 14.70 5.81
CA ILE A 86 -5.03 14.05 6.68
C ILE A 86 -3.96 15.02 7.18
N ASP A 87 -3.70 16.11 6.45
CA ASP A 87 -2.85 17.24 6.82
C ASP A 87 -3.33 18.00 8.08
N ARG A 88 -4.60 17.81 8.47
CA ARG A 88 -5.21 18.43 9.64
C ARG A 88 -5.45 17.47 10.80
N VAL A 89 -4.78 16.32 10.79
CA VAL A 89 -4.99 15.30 11.83
C VAL A 89 -4.65 15.80 13.23
N VAL A 90 -3.60 16.63 13.37
CA VAL A 90 -3.19 17.21 14.64
C VAL A 90 -4.32 18.07 15.22
N GLU A 91 -4.88 18.99 14.43
CA GLU A 91 -6.01 19.83 14.85
C GLU A 91 -7.20 19.01 15.36
N VAL A 92 -7.56 17.94 14.62
CA VAL A 92 -8.70 17.09 15.02
C VAL A 92 -8.40 16.33 16.30
N VAL A 93 -7.17 15.86 16.51
CA VAL A 93 -6.76 15.18 17.74
C VAL A 93 -6.80 16.14 18.92
N GLU A 94 -6.23 17.33 18.78
CA GLU A 94 -6.22 18.38 19.83
C GLU A 94 -7.65 18.74 20.28
N GLU A 95 -8.55 18.99 19.33
CA GLU A 95 -9.94 19.32 19.63
C GLU A 95 -10.70 18.14 20.25
N THR A 96 -10.40 16.92 19.81
CA THR A 96 -11.01 15.71 20.39
C THR A 96 -10.59 15.49 21.84
N LEU A 97 -9.32 15.75 22.17
CA LEU A 97 -8.81 15.68 23.54
C LEU A 97 -9.44 16.74 24.46
N LYS A 98 -9.84 17.90 23.91
CA LYS A 98 -10.61 18.93 24.64
C LYS A 98 -12.10 18.58 24.79
N GLY A 99 -12.55 17.46 24.23
CA GLY A 99 -13.94 16.98 24.29
C GLY A 99 -14.83 17.52 23.16
N HIS A 100 -14.27 18.13 22.12
CA HIS A 100 -15.02 18.60 20.96
C HIS A 100 -15.14 17.53 19.89
N GLU A 101 -16.31 17.40 19.25
CA GLU A 101 -16.52 16.58 18.06
C GLU A 101 -16.21 17.39 16.81
N VAL A 102 -15.20 16.98 16.04
CA VAL A 102 -14.76 17.63 14.78
C VAL A 102 -14.99 16.71 13.60
N ARG A 103 -15.60 17.21 12.52
CA ARG A 103 -15.87 16.45 11.30
C ARG A 103 -15.32 17.15 10.05
N LEU A 104 -14.16 16.73 9.58
CA LEU A 104 -13.51 17.25 8.39
C LEU A 104 -13.73 16.31 7.21
N LEU A 105 -14.80 16.54 6.44
CA LEU A 105 -15.19 15.70 5.28
C LEU A 105 -15.20 16.47 3.95
N ASN A 106 -14.76 17.71 3.94
CA ASN A 106 -14.69 18.50 2.72
C ASN A 106 -13.57 17.99 1.81
N ARG A 107 -13.83 17.95 0.52
CA ARG A 107 -12.81 17.67 -0.48
C ARG A 107 -12.03 18.95 -0.74
N LYS A 108 -10.72 18.85 -0.65
CA LYS A 108 -9.75 19.92 -0.90
C LYS A 108 -8.74 19.48 -1.96
N THR A 109 -7.69 20.24 -2.10
CA THR A 109 -6.47 19.87 -2.82
C THR A 109 -5.83 18.61 -2.23
N LEU A 110 -5.01 17.93 -3.00
CA LEU A 110 -4.27 16.76 -2.52
C LEU A 110 -3.34 17.16 -1.35
N PRO A 111 -3.20 16.31 -0.32
CA PRO A 111 -2.21 16.52 0.73
C PRO A 111 -0.80 16.60 0.14
N ALA A 112 0.05 17.45 0.70
CA ALA A 112 1.43 17.58 0.23
C ALA A 112 2.22 16.27 0.46
N LEU A 113 3.18 15.96 -0.42
CA LEU A 113 3.98 14.73 -0.35
C LEU A 113 5.16 14.83 0.62
N ASP A 114 5.51 16.04 1.06
CA ASP A 114 6.59 16.36 1.99
C ASP A 114 6.16 16.41 3.46
N LEU A 115 4.88 16.12 3.75
CA LEU A 115 4.40 16.00 5.13
C LEU A 115 5.23 14.95 5.90
N PRO A 116 5.47 15.18 7.21
CA PRO A 116 6.13 14.21 8.07
C PRO A 116 5.47 12.84 7.97
N LYS A 117 6.27 11.78 7.90
CA LYS A 117 5.80 10.41 7.70
C LYS A 117 6.54 9.43 8.62
N VAL A 118 5.80 8.61 9.34
CA VAL A 118 6.34 7.46 10.09
C VAL A 118 6.02 6.20 9.29
N ARG A 119 7.05 5.62 8.66
CA ARG A 119 6.90 4.39 7.88
C ARG A 119 6.73 3.21 8.81
N LYS A 120 5.77 2.34 8.51
CA LYS A 120 5.60 1.07 9.21
C LYS A 120 6.82 0.15 9.03
N ASN A 121 7.39 0.16 7.83
CA ASN A 121 8.65 -0.48 7.50
C ASN A 121 9.63 0.59 7.01
N LYS A 122 10.74 0.79 7.72
CA LYS A 122 11.71 1.85 7.41
C LYS A 122 12.33 1.74 6.01
N PHE A 123 12.34 0.54 5.43
CA PHE A 123 12.91 0.28 4.11
C PHE A 123 11.91 0.48 2.96
N VAL A 124 10.62 0.67 3.26
CA VAL A 124 9.54 0.74 2.25
C VAL A 124 8.86 2.09 2.28
N GLU A 125 8.87 2.81 1.16
CA GLU A 125 8.04 3.99 0.94
C GLU A 125 6.79 3.63 0.15
N ILE A 126 5.61 3.91 0.69
CA ILE A 126 4.35 3.83 -0.05
C ILE A 126 4.03 5.23 -0.57
N LEU A 127 4.32 5.45 -1.87
CA LEU A 127 4.18 6.74 -2.53
C LEU A 127 2.83 6.84 -3.26
N PRO A 128 1.88 7.66 -2.79
CA PRO A 128 0.66 7.93 -3.54
C PRO A 128 0.98 8.79 -4.77
N ILE A 129 0.62 8.31 -5.97
CA ILE A 129 0.84 9.07 -7.21
C ILE A 129 -0.39 9.85 -7.64
N ASN A 130 -1.57 9.41 -7.27
CA ASN A 130 -2.85 10.08 -7.47
C ASN A 130 -3.87 9.59 -6.44
N VAL A 131 -4.95 10.33 -6.28
CA VAL A 131 -6.10 10.01 -5.42
C VAL A 131 -7.37 10.02 -6.26
N GLY A 132 -8.31 9.12 -5.96
CA GLY A 132 -9.56 9.01 -6.70
C GLY A 132 -9.47 8.06 -7.90
N CYS A 133 -10.58 7.90 -8.62
CA CYS A 133 -10.70 6.92 -9.68
C CYS A 133 -11.58 7.44 -10.81
N LEU A 134 -11.23 7.11 -12.06
CA LEU A 134 -12.05 7.40 -13.25
C LEU A 134 -13.21 6.42 -13.38
N GLY A 135 -12.99 5.13 -13.05
CA GLY A 135 -13.97 4.06 -13.20
C GLY A 135 -15.26 4.28 -12.42
N ALA A 136 -16.34 3.71 -12.93
CA ALA A 136 -17.68 3.79 -12.34
C ALA A 136 -18.27 2.40 -12.02
N CYS A 137 -17.43 1.49 -11.49
CA CYS A 137 -17.82 0.12 -11.19
C CYS A 137 -19.03 0.05 -10.26
N THR A 138 -20.03 -0.75 -10.62
CA THR A 138 -21.33 -0.81 -9.92
C THR A 138 -21.27 -1.25 -8.47
N TYR A 139 -20.20 -1.94 -8.06
CA TYR A 139 -19.99 -2.45 -6.70
C TYR A 139 -19.02 -1.61 -5.86
N CYS A 140 -18.30 -0.65 -6.48
CA CYS A 140 -17.21 0.04 -5.81
C CYS A 140 -17.68 1.28 -5.07
N LYS A 141 -17.17 1.49 -3.86
CA LYS A 141 -17.43 2.67 -3.05
C LYS A 141 -16.23 3.65 -3.02
N THR A 142 -15.14 3.30 -3.65
CA THR A 142 -13.89 4.08 -3.63
C THR A 142 -14.10 5.47 -4.24
N LYS A 143 -14.76 5.56 -5.39
CA LYS A 143 -15.07 6.87 -6.01
C LYS A 143 -15.94 7.76 -5.13
N HIS A 144 -16.87 7.17 -4.35
CA HIS A 144 -17.68 7.92 -3.38
C HIS A 144 -16.82 8.50 -2.24
N ALA A 145 -15.80 7.77 -1.81
CA ALA A 145 -14.90 8.19 -0.74
C ALA A 145 -13.80 9.12 -1.25
N ARG A 146 -13.06 8.71 -2.28
CA ARG A 146 -11.84 9.37 -2.75
C ARG A 146 -12.08 10.44 -3.83
N GLY A 147 -13.24 10.41 -4.48
CA GLY A 147 -13.63 11.40 -5.50
C GLY A 147 -13.15 11.07 -6.90
N HIS A 148 -13.08 12.12 -7.73
CA HIS A 148 -12.50 12.07 -9.07
C HIS A 148 -10.99 11.96 -8.99
N LEU A 149 -10.38 11.54 -10.10
CA LEU A 149 -8.93 11.48 -10.23
C LEU A 149 -8.32 12.86 -9.94
N GLY A 150 -7.28 12.87 -9.12
CA GLY A 150 -6.41 14.00 -8.85
C GLY A 150 -4.98 13.48 -8.78
N SER A 151 -4.14 13.83 -9.76
CA SER A 151 -2.76 13.35 -9.88
C SER A 151 -1.79 14.38 -9.31
N TYR A 152 -0.74 13.89 -8.66
CA TYR A 152 0.41 14.72 -8.31
C TYR A 152 1.23 15.02 -9.56
N THR A 153 1.92 16.15 -9.61
CA THR A 153 2.80 16.49 -10.75
C THR A 153 4.01 15.56 -10.80
N VAL A 154 4.53 15.33 -12.01
CA VAL A 154 5.74 14.50 -12.21
C VAL A 154 6.89 15.02 -11.35
N ASP A 155 7.13 16.34 -11.34
CA ASP A 155 8.22 16.96 -10.58
C ASP A 155 8.10 16.72 -9.07
N SER A 156 6.90 16.85 -8.50
CA SER A 156 6.70 16.62 -7.06
C SER A 156 6.95 15.18 -6.66
N LEU A 157 6.56 14.23 -7.52
CA LEU A 157 6.78 12.81 -7.30
C LEU A 157 8.26 12.43 -7.46
N VAL A 158 8.93 12.96 -8.47
CA VAL A 158 10.38 12.76 -8.69
C VAL A 158 11.18 13.35 -7.51
N GLN A 159 10.81 14.55 -7.06
CA GLN A 159 11.47 15.14 -5.88
C GLN A 159 11.27 14.26 -4.63
N ARG A 160 10.07 13.70 -4.42
CA ARG A 160 9.85 12.76 -3.31
C ARG A 160 10.68 11.49 -3.47
N VAL A 161 10.83 10.94 -4.67
CA VAL A 161 11.70 9.79 -4.94
C VAL A 161 13.15 10.09 -4.55
N LYS A 162 13.70 11.25 -4.93
CA LYS A 162 15.05 11.68 -4.52
C LYS A 162 15.20 11.72 -3.01
N THR A 163 14.23 12.34 -2.32
CA THR A 163 14.24 12.46 -0.86
C THR A 163 14.26 11.08 -0.19
N VAL A 164 13.38 10.15 -0.59
CA VAL A 164 13.28 8.85 0.07
C VAL A 164 14.47 7.93 -0.23
N ILE A 165 15.09 8.07 -1.40
CA ILE A 165 16.35 7.38 -1.71
C ILE A 165 17.47 7.87 -0.76
N ALA A 166 17.58 9.19 -0.56
CA ALA A 166 18.54 9.77 0.38
C ALA A 166 18.27 9.36 1.84
N GLU A 167 17.01 9.12 2.21
CA GLU A 167 16.61 8.56 3.51
C GLU A 167 16.93 7.05 3.68
N GLY A 168 17.48 6.39 2.64
CA GLY A 168 17.89 4.98 2.70
C GLY A 168 16.78 3.97 2.43
N VAL A 169 15.66 4.40 1.83
CA VAL A 169 14.57 3.50 1.41
C VAL A 169 15.07 2.51 0.34
N ARG A 170 14.62 1.26 0.44
CA ARG A 170 15.00 0.17 -0.46
C ARG A 170 13.91 -0.24 -1.44
N GLU A 171 12.66 0.01 -1.10
CA GLU A 171 11.53 -0.22 -1.99
C GLU A 171 10.60 0.98 -2.03
N ILE A 172 10.23 1.42 -3.21
CA ILE A 172 9.22 2.45 -3.44
C ILE A 172 8.01 1.79 -4.09
N TRP A 173 6.89 1.77 -3.37
CA TRP A 173 5.63 1.21 -3.86
C TRP A 173 4.72 2.32 -4.35
N LEU A 174 4.57 2.47 -5.66
CA LEU A 174 3.61 3.40 -6.22
C LEU A 174 2.19 2.95 -5.87
N SER A 175 1.42 3.83 -5.28
CA SER A 175 0.10 3.53 -4.77
C SER A 175 -0.95 4.46 -5.33
N SER A 176 -2.08 3.88 -5.75
CA SER A 176 -3.24 4.57 -6.30
C SER A 176 -4.47 3.68 -6.18
N GLU A 177 -5.65 4.22 -6.47
CA GLU A 177 -6.84 3.43 -6.79
C GLU A 177 -6.77 2.82 -8.19
N ASP A 178 -5.93 3.38 -9.07
CA ASP A 178 -5.60 2.89 -10.42
C ASP A 178 -4.37 3.64 -10.93
N THR A 179 -3.22 2.98 -10.93
CA THR A 179 -1.97 3.63 -11.37
C THR A 179 -1.96 3.90 -12.87
N GLY A 180 -2.62 3.07 -13.68
CA GLY A 180 -2.72 3.25 -15.13
C GLY A 180 -3.44 4.55 -15.53
N ALA A 181 -4.35 5.03 -14.67
CA ALA A 181 -5.08 6.27 -14.90
C ALA A 181 -4.27 7.54 -14.58
N TYR A 182 -3.05 7.40 -14.02
CA TYR A 182 -2.23 8.54 -13.62
C TYR A 182 -2.06 9.56 -14.75
N GLY A 183 -2.18 10.83 -14.37
CA GLY A 183 -1.84 11.97 -15.21
C GLY A 183 -2.89 12.36 -16.24
N ARG A 184 -3.98 11.56 -16.43
CA ARG A 184 -5.04 11.88 -17.40
C ARG A 184 -5.77 13.20 -17.09
N ASP A 185 -5.76 13.63 -15.83
CA ASP A 185 -6.31 14.91 -15.37
C ASP A 185 -5.36 16.09 -15.49
N ILE A 186 -4.06 15.85 -15.67
CA ILE A 186 -3.01 16.86 -15.79
C ILE A 186 -2.25 16.81 -17.13
N GLY A 187 -2.76 16.04 -18.12
CA GLY A 187 -2.21 15.99 -19.48
C GLY A 187 -0.91 15.20 -19.64
N VAL A 188 -0.63 14.25 -18.73
CA VAL A 188 0.51 13.32 -18.80
C VAL A 188 0.01 11.88 -18.66
N ASN A 189 0.91 10.89 -18.69
CA ASN A 189 0.56 9.47 -18.55
C ASN A 189 1.54 8.73 -17.65
N LEU A 190 1.20 7.47 -17.32
CA LEU A 190 2.03 6.63 -16.45
C LEU A 190 3.45 6.39 -16.98
N PRO A 191 3.68 6.05 -18.28
CA PRO A 191 5.04 5.90 -18.81
C PRO A 191 5.94 7.13 -18.64
N ILE A 192 5.42 8.34 -18.84
CA ILE A 192 6.16 9.59 -18.61
C ILE A 192 6.63 9.67 -17.15
N LEU A 193 5.74 9.40 -16.21
CA LEU A 193 6.09 9.38 -14.78
C LEU A 193 7.14 8.31 -14.47
N LEU A 194 6.92 7.07 -14.93
CA LEU A 194 7.81 5.96 -14.64
C LEU A 194 9.22 6.21 -15.20
N ASN A 195 9.34 6.72 -16.42
CA ASN A 195 10.63 7.07 -17.01
C ASN A 195 11.34 8.19 -16.23
N ALA A 196 10.61 9.21 -15.78
CA ALA A 196 11.18 10.26 -14.95
C ALA A 196 11.66 9.72 -13.59
N MET A 197 10.92 8.78 -12.97
CA MET A 197 11.32 8.16 -11.70
C MET A 197 12.52 7.24 -11.84
N ILE A 198 12.57 6.38 -12.87
CA ILE A 198 13.69 5.44 -13.04
C ILE A 198 15.00 6.15 -13.38
N ALA A 199 14.94 7.36 -13.98
CA ALA A 199 16.13 8.20 -14.20
C ALA A 199 16.83 8.60 -12.88
N GLU A 200 16.10 8.62 -11.76
CA GLU A 200 16.65 8.92 -10.43
C GLU A 200 17.10 7.66 -9.67
N LEU A 201 16.76 6.46 -10.17
CA LEU A 201 17.17 5.21 -9.55
C LEU A 201 18.56 4.81 -10.03
N HIS A 202 19.43 4.46 -9.09
CA HIS A 202 20.76 3.97 -9.44
C HIS A 202 20.67 2.63 -10.19
N SER A 203 21.44 2.51 -11.28
CA SER A 203 21.52 1.27 -12.08
C SER A 203 22.01 0.05 -11.31
N THR A 204 22.63 0.25 -10.14
CA THR A 204 23.04 -0.83 -9.22
C THR A 204 21.85 -1.58 -8.60
N GLY A 205 20.62 -1.07 -8.73
CA GLY A 205 19.42 -1.68 -8.15
C GLY A 205 19.44 -1.69 -6.62
N SER A 206 19.97 -0.64 -6.00
CA SER A 206 19.95 -0.49 -4.54
C SER A 206 18.57 -0.17 -4.00
N THR A 207 17.74 0.52 -4.78
CA THR A 207 16.34 0.82 -4.48
C THR A 207 15.47 0.29 -5.61
N MET A 208 14.42 -0.44 -5.27
CA MET A 208 13.49 -1.06 -6.21
C MET A 208 12.19 -0.30 -6.28
N LEU A 209 11.68 -0.10 -7.50
CA LEU A 209 10.36 0.47 -7.76
C LEU A 209 9.34 -0.63 -8.02
N ARG A 210 8.20 -0.58 -7.35
CA ARG A 210 7.06 -1.45 -7.58
C ARG A 210 5.87 -0.64 -8.07
N VAL A 211 5.40 -0.94 -9.27
CA VAL A 211 4.19 -0.33 -9.83
C VAL A 211 2.96 -0.89 -9.11
N GLY A 212 2.05 -0.03 -8.73
CA GLY A 212 0.82 -0.40 -8.04
C GLY A 212 -0.22 -1.04 -8.96
N MET A 213 -1.42 -1.29 -8.39
CA MET A 213 -2.54 -1.87 -9.11
C MET A 213 -3.00 -0.98 -10.26
N THR A 214 -3.27 -1.60 -11.41
CA THR A 214 -3.82 -0.94 -12.60
C THR A 214 -4.96 -1.72 -13.22
N ASN A 215 -5.93 -1.05 -13.80
CA ASN A 215 -6.99 -1.68 -14.58
C ASN A 215 -6.58 -1.79 -16.08
N PRO A 216 -7.03 -2.84 -16.80
CA PRO A 216 -6.68 -3.07 -18.20
C PRO A 216 -6.83 -1.86 -19.13
N PRO A 217 -7.93 -1.06 -19.12
CA PRO A 217 -8.14 -0.01 -20.12
C PRO A 217 -7.01 1.02 -20.19
N TYR A 218 -6.47 1.38 -19.04
CA TYR A 218 -5.50 2.46 -18.95
C TYR A 218 -4.06 2.02 -19.22
N ILE A 219 -3.80 0.69 -19.20
CA ILE A 219 -2.47 0.13 -19.49
C ILE A 219 -2.36 -0.36 -20.94
N LEU A 220 -3.48 -0.72 -21.57
CA LEU A 220 -3.53 -1.23 -22.94
C LEU A 220 -2.91 -0.25 -23.95
N GLU A 221 -3.12 1.05 -23.75
CA GLU A 221 -2.61 2.09 -24.63
C GLU A 221 -1.06 2.19 -24.61
N HIS A 222 -0.42 1.65 -23.55
CA HIS A 222 1.01 1.87 -23.25
C HIS A 222 1.75 0.58 -22.90
N LEU A 223 1.27 -0.60 -23.38
CA LEU A 223 1.84 -1.90 -22.97
C LEU A 223 3.33 -2.05 -23.29
N LYS A 224 3.80 -1.50 -24.41
CA LYS A 224 5.21 -1.60 -24.81
C LYS A 224 6.10 -0.75 -23.92
N GLU A 225 5.73 0.50 -23.72
CA GLU A 225 6.47 1.45 -22.88
C GLU A 225 6.50 0.96 -21.42
N ILE A 226 5.39 0.39 -20.92
CA ILE A 226 5.32 -0.19 -19.58
C ILE A 226 6.19 -1.46 -19.49
N ALA A 227 6.20 -2.31 -20.53
CA ALA A 227 7.07 -3.48 -20.59
C ALA A 227 8.56 -3.07 -20.54
N GLU A 228 8.97 -2.03 -21.28
CA GLU A 228 10.32 -1.49 -21.24
C GLU A 228 10.70 -1.04 -19.82
N VAL A 229 9.82 -0.31 -19.14
CA VAL A 229 10.03 0.09 -17.73
C VAL A 229 10.15 -1.12 -16.80
N LEU A 230 9.29 -2.13 -16.95
CA LEU A 230 9.33 -3.35 -16.13
C LEU A 230 10.59 -4.20 -16.36
N CYS A 231 11.25 -4.06 -17.51
CA CYS A 231 12.55 -4.66 -17.79
C CYS A 231 13.71 -3.94 -17.08
N HIS A 232 13.53 -2.68 -16.63
CA HIS A 232 14.61 -1.93 -15.97
C HIS A 232 15.10 -2.64 -14.69
N PRO A 233 16.44 -2.72 -14.43
CA PRO A 233 17.00 -3.46 -13.29
C PRO A 233 16.46 -3.07 -11.92
N SER A 234 16.09 -1.79 -11.74
CA SER A 234 15.57 -1.22 -10.49
C SER A 234 14.05 -1.19 -10.41
N VAL A 235 13.33 -1.90 -11.30
CA VAL A 235 11.87 -2.01 -11.26
C VAL A 235 11.47 -3.48 -11.14
N TYR A 236 10.55 -3.81 -10.25
CA TYR A 236 10.04 -5.18 -10.17
C TYR A 236 9.28 -5.58 -11.42
N SER A 237 9.59 -6.75 -12.00
CA SER A 237 8.84 -7.38 -13.09
C SER A 237 7.51 -7.97 -12.55
N PHE A 238 6.70 -7.11 -11.97
CA PHE A 238 5.45 -7.45 -11.29
C PHE A 238 4.38 -6.39 -11.54
N LEU A 239 3.16 -6.84 -11.78
CA LEU A 239 2.01 -5.95 -11.89
C LEU A 239 0.75 -6.60 -11.31
N HIS A 240 -0.07 -5.81 -10.62
CA HIS A 240 -1.38 -6.23 -10.15
C HIS A 240 -2.47 -5.70 -11.09
N VAL A 241 -3.10 -6.60 -11.84
CA VAL A 241 -4.13 -6.30 -12.84
C VAL A 241 -5.42 -7.04 -12.48
N PRO A 242 -6.38 -6.40 -11.78
CA PRO A 242 -7.62 -7.04 -11.36
C PRO A 242 -8.54 -7.32 -12.55
N VAL A 243 -8.80 -8.59 -12.87
CA VAL A 243 -9.79 -8.97 -13.90
C VAL A 243 -11.21 -9.00 -13.36
N GLN A 244 -11.40 -9.33 -12.10
CA GLN A 244 -12.67 -9.45 -11.35
C GLN A 244 -13.55 -10.65 -11.76
N SER A 245 -13.67 -10.98 -13.05
CA SER A 245 -14.43 -12.13 -13.58
C SER A 245 -13.86 -12.58 -14.92
N GLY A 246 -13.98 -13.85 -15.23
CA GLY A 246 -13.67 -14.43 -16.55
C GLY A 246 -14.84 -14.37 -17.56
N SER A 247 -15.93 -13.68 -17.24
CA SER A 247 -17.10 -13.53 -18.10
C SER A 247 -17.36 -12.08 -18.47
N ASN A 248 -17.47 -11.79 -19.78
CA ASN A 248 -17.78 -10.47 -20.29
C ASN A 248 -19.18 -9.99 -19.86
N ALA A 249 -20.15 -10.91 -19.69
CA ALA A 249 -21.47 -10.57 -19.19
C ALA A 249 -21.40 -10.02 -17.75
N VAL A 250 -20.60 -10.66 -16.88
CA VAL A 250 -20.39 -10.20 -15.51
C VAL A 250 -19.58 -8.90 -15.49
N LEU A 251 -18.53 -8.75 -16.31
CA LEU A 251 -17.77 -7.50 -16.41
C LEU A 251 -18.65 -6.33 -16.85
N THR A 252 -19.54 -6.53 -17.81
CA THR A 252 -20.53 -5.53 -18.24
C THR A 252 -21.49 -5.16 -17.09
N ALA A 253 -22.01 -6.15 -16.36
CA ALA A 253 -22.87 -5.91 -15.19
C ALA A 253 -22.13 -5.21 -14.04
N MET A 254 -20.82 -5.42 -13.91
CA MET A 254 -19.93 -4.69 -13.02
C MET A 254 -19.64 -3.26 -13.48
N ASN A 255 -20.03 -2.89 -14.71
CA ASN A 255 -19.62 -1.66 -15.40
C ASN A 255 -18.10 -1.53 -15.46
N ARG A 256 -17.42 -2.61 -15.90
CA ARG A 256 -16.00 -2.59 -16.22
C ARG A 256 -15.84 -2.18 -17.68
N GLU A 257 -14.90 -1.27 -17.92
CA GLU A 257 -14.64 -0.68 -19.23
C GLU A 257 -13.67 -1.51 -20.05
N TYR A 258 -13.69 -2.84 -19.88
CA TYR A 258 -12.82 -3.79 -20.59
C TYR A 258 -13.44 -5.19 -20.64
N THR A 259 -12.92 -6.01 -21.54
CA THR A 259 -13.28 -7.40 -21.77
C THR A 259 -12.24 -8.37 -21.21
N VAL A 260 -12.59 -9.65 -21.15
CA VAL A 260 -11.66 -10.72 -20.76
C VAL A 260 -10.51 -10.85 -21.78
N GLU A 261 -10.79 -10.62 -23.06
CA GLU A 261 -9.83 -10.66 -24.16
C GLU A 261 -8.79 -9.56 -24.05
N GLU A 262 -9.20 -8.36 -23.62
CA GLU A 262 -8.30 -7.25 -23.32
C GLU A 262 -7.41 -7.53 -22.11
N PHE A 263 -7.96 -8.17 -21.07
CA PHE A 263 -7.14 -8.66 -19.95
C PHE A 263 -6.13 -9.70 -20.41
N ARG A 264 -6.54 -10.68 -21.26
CA ARG A 264 -5.63 -11.67 -21.85
C ARG A 264 -4.53 -10.98 -22.67
N THR A 265 -4.87 -9.98 -23.47
CA THR A 265 -3.90 -9.19 -24.23
C THR A 265 -2.85 -8.54 -23.33
N VAL A 266 -3.25 -7.98 -22.19
CA VAL A 266 -2.32 -7.41 -21.19
C VAL A 266 -1.38 -8.50 -20.66
N VAL A 267 -1.93 -9.63 -20.20
CA VAL A 267 -1.14 -10.70 -19.60
C VAL A 267 -0.16 -11.30 -20.63
N ASP A 268 -0.65 -11.65 -21.81
CA ASP A 268 0.15 -12.30 -22.88
C ASP A 268 1.28 -11.38 -23.35
N THR A 269 0.98 -10.09 -23.55
CA THR A 269 1.96 -9.11 -24.01
C THR A 269 3.06 -8.88 -22.97
N LEU A 270 2.69 -8.66 -21.71
CA LEU A 270 3.67 -8.42 -20.66
C LEU A 270 4.50 -9.67 -20.34
N THR A 271 3.90 -10.84 -20.30
CA THR A 271 4.62 -12.10 -20.09
C THR A 271 5.60 -12.40 -21.23
N LYS A 272 5.25 -12.01 -22.46
CA LYS A 272 6.13 -12.17 -23.63
C LYS A 272 7.30 -11.19 -23.65
N LEU A 273 7.05 -9.93 -23.24
CA LEU A 273 8.04 -8.85 -23.37
C LEU A 273 8.94 -8.71 -22.14
N VAL A 274 8.47 -9.10 -20.95
CA VAL A 274 9.18 -8.90 -19.68
C VAL A 274 9.65 -10.24 -19.12
N PRO A 275 10.96 -10.50 -19.08
CA PRO A 275 11.49 -11.74 -18.50
C PRO A 275 11.09 -11.89 -17.02
N GLY A 276 10.61 -13.09 -16.65
CA GLY A 276 10.22 -13.39 -15.28
C GLY A 276 8.98 -12.62 -14.77
N MET A 277 8.16 -12.08 -15.70
CA MET A 277 6.96 -11.31 -15.35
C MET A 277 6.03 -12.10 -14.45
N GLN A 278 5.61 -11.47 -13.35
CA GLN A 278 4.58 -11.98 -12.44
C GLN A 278 3.37 -11.05 -12.45
N ILE A 279 2.18 -11.63 -12.59
CA ILE A 279 0.92 -10.90 -12.59
C ILE A 279 0.05 -11.39 -11.44
N ALA A 280 -0.40 -10.47 -10.60
CA ALA A 280 -1.44 -10.71 -9.62
C ALA A 280 -2.79 -10.24 -10.15
N THR A 281 -3.88 -10.90 -9.73
CA THR A 281 -5.24 -10.54 -10.12
C THR A 281 -6.23 -10.70 -8.97
N ASP A 282 -7.39 -10.06 -9.09
CA ASP A 282 -8.52 -10.20 -8.16
C ASP A 282 -9.71 -10.85 -8.86
N ILE A 283 -10.44 -11.69 -8.13
CA ILE A 283 -11.70 -12.30 -8.57
C ILE A 283 -12.78 -12.05 -7.52
N ILE A 284 -13.98 -11.70 -7.98
CA ILE A 284 -15.19 -11.58 -7.16
C ILE A 284 -16.16 -12.70 -7.53
N CYS A 285 -16.30 -13.70 -6.65
CA CYS A 285 -17.27 -14.78 -6.82
C CYS A 285 -18.67 -14.34 -6.35
N GLY A 286 -19.69 -14.70 -7.12
CA GLY A 286 -21.09 -14.48 -6.76
C GLY A 286 -21.55 -13.05 -6.94
N PHE A 287 -21.03 -12.34 -7.92
CA PHE A 287 -21.59 -11.05 -8.32
C PHE A 287 -23.07 -11.20 -8.71
N PRO A 288 -23.94 -10.22 -8.41
CA PRO A 288 -25.36 -10.28 -8.77
C PRO A 288 -25.57 -10.59 -10.24
N GLY A 289 -26.33 -11.65 -10.52
CA GLY A 289 -26.58 -12.13 -11.89
C GLY A 289 -25.58 -13.12 -12.46
N GLU A 290 -24.46 -13.39 -11.78
CA GLU A 290 -23.48 -14.39 -12.22
C GLU A 290 -24.12 -15.79 -12.32
N THR A 291 -24.09 -16.39 -13.51
CA THR A 291 -24.58 -17.74 -13.79
C THR A 291 -23.50 -18.81 -13.50
N ASP A 292 -23.85 -20.10 -13.63
CA ASP A 292 -22.85 -21.16 -13.50
C ASP A 292 -21.91 -21.20 -14.71
N ASP A 293 -22.37 -20.81 -15.90
CA ASP A 293 -21.54 -20.67 -17.10
C ASP A 293 -20.54 -19.51 -16.97
N ASP A 294 -20.95 -18.38 -16.41
CA ASP A 294 -20.05 -17.25 -16.13
C ASP A 294 -18.97 -17.63 -15.15
N PHE A 295 -19.35 -18.37 -14.11
CA PHE A 295 -18.39 -18.88 -13.14
C PHE A 295 -17.43 -19.90 -13.74
N ALA A 296 -17.92 -20.80 -14.62
CA ALA A 296 -17.06 -21.76 -15.33
C ALA A 296 -16.01 -21.06 -16.22
N GLN A 297 -16.39 -19.97 -16.91
CA GLN A 297 -15.45 -19.15 -17.66
C GLN A 297 -14.37 -18.52 -16.75
N THR A 298 -14.75 -18.08 -15.54
CA THR A 298 -13.80 -17.56 -14.54
C THR A 298 -12.82 -18.64 -14.08
N VAL A 299 -13.31 -19.85 -13.79
CA VAL A 299 -12.47 -21.01 -13.43
C VAL A 299 -11.52 -21.35 -14.56
N GLN A 300 -12.00 -21.34 -15.83
CA GLN A 300 -11.17 -21.63 -16.99
C GLN A 300 -10.05 -20.61 -17.16
N LEU A 301 -10.33 -19.31 -16.99
CA LEU A 301 -9.32 -18.25 -17.03
C LEU A 301 -8.17 -18.49 -16.04
N ILE A 302 -8.48 -18.89 -14.81
CA ILE A 302 -7.46 -19.20 -13.79
C ILE A 302 -6.66 -20.45 -14.14
N LYS A 303 -7.29 -21.47 -14.74
CA LYS A 303 -6.60 -22.66 -15.23
C LYS A 303 -5.66 -22.38 -16.41
N ASP A 304 -6.05 -21.46 -17.31
CA ASP A 304 -5.26 -21.10 -18.49
C ASP A 304 -3.95 -20.41 -18.09
N TYR A 305 -4.03 -19.46 -17.18
CA TYR A 305 -2.88 -18.62 -16.83
C TYR A 305 -2.07 -19.08 -15.62
N LYS A 306 -2.66 -19.86 -14.72
CA LYS A 306 -2.00 -20.37 -13.49
C LYS A 306 -1.23 -19.27 -12.74
N LEU A 307 -1.83 -18.09 -12.65
CA LEU A 307 -1.20 -16.93 -12.02
C LEU A 307 -0.79 -17.24 -10.57
N ALA A 308 0.39 -16.77 -10.18
CA ALA A 308 0.95 -17.04 -8.85
C ALA A 308 0.14 -16.43 -7.72
N GLN A 309 -0.50 -15.28 -7.97
CA GLN A 309 -1.26 -14.54 -6.97
C GLN A 309 -2.67 -14.24 -7.51
N VAL A 310 -3.68 -14.83 -6.90
CA VAL A 310 -5.10 -14.59 -7.20
C VAL A 310 -5.82 -14.28 -5.88
N HIS A 311 -6.33 -13.06 -5.75
CA HIS A 311 -7.10 -12.63 -4.58
C HIS A 311 -8.58 -12.95 -4.78
N ILE A 312 -9.01 -14.10 -4.29
CA ILE A 312 -10.38 -14.60 -4.41
C ILE A 312 -11.23 -13.97 -3.30
N SER A 313 -12.29 -13.28 -3.68
CA SER A 313 -13.23 -12.64 -2.77
C SER A 313 -14.67 -13.05 -3.11
N GLN A 314 -15.54 -13.15 -2.09
CA GLN A 314 -16.98 -13.21 -2.29
C GLN A 314 -17.52 -11.81 -2.56
N PHE A 315 -18.60 -11.70 -3.31
CA PHE A 315 -19.28 -10.43 -3.47
C PHE A 315 -19.89 -9.95 -2.16
N TYR A 316 -19.51 -8.77 -1.74
CA TYR A 316 -20.07 -8.09 -0.57
C TYR A 316 -20.84 -6.83 -1.02
N PRO A 317 -22.18 -6.78 -0.81
CA PRO A 317 -22.97 -5.60 -1.15
C PRO A 317 -22.58 -4.41 -0.27
N ARG A 318 -22.17 -3.31 -0.88
CA ARG A 318 -21.81 -2.08 -0.16
C ARG A 318 -22.98 -1.10 -0.20
N PRO A 319 -23.49 -0.65 0.95
CA PRO A 319 -24.61 0.29 1.00
C PRO A 319 -24.39 1.51 0.11
N GLY A 320 -25.42 1.88 -0.68
CA GLY A 320 -25.36 3.02 -1.60
C GLY A 320 -24.80 2.73 -3.00
N THR A 321 -24.27 1.51 -3.25
CA THR A 321 -23.81 1.12 -4.59
C THR A 321 -24.94 0.53 -5.43
N PRO A 322 -24.90 0.65 -6.78
CA PRO A 322 -25.88 0.01 -7.67
C PRO A 322 -25.99 -1.50 -7.45
N ALA A 323 -24.86 -2.21 -7.37
CA ALA A 323 -24.81 -3.65 -7.18
C ALA A 323 -25.43 -4.13 -5.85
N ALA A 324 -25.45 -3.29 -4.82
CA ALA A 324 -26.10 -3.63 -3.55
C ALA A 324 -27.63 -3.77 -3.66
N ARG A 325 -28.24 -3.16 -4.69
CA ARG A 325 -29.67 -3.21 -4.98
C ARG A 325 -30.07 -4.33 -5.95
N MET A 326 -29.10 -4.95 -6.61
CA MET A 326 -29.33 -6.05 -7.54
C MET A 326 -29.74 -7.32 -6.81
N LYS A 327 -30.42 -8.26 -7.52
CA LYS A 327 -30.77 -9.59 -7.00
C LYS A 327 -29.52 -10.40 -6.72
N LYS A 328 -29.27 -10.70 -5.46
CA LYS A 328 -28.07 -11.43 -5.02
C LYS A 328 -28.11 -12.90 -5.41
N VAL A 329 -26.94 -13.45 -5.71
CA VAL A 329 -26.73 -14.90 -5.78
C VAL A 329 -26.88 -15.49 -4.36
N PRO A 330 -27.54 -16.66 -4.18
CA PRO A 330 -27.68 -17.28 -2.87
C PRO A 330 -26.32 -17.51 -2.20
N SER A 331 -26.20 -17.21 -0.91
CA SER A 331 -24.94 -17.26 -0.17
C SER A 331 -24.28 -18.64 -0.16
N ALA A 332 -25.07 -19.71 -0.20
CA ALA A 332 -24.55 -21.07 -0.31
C ALA A 332 -23.81 -21.29 -1.65
N ILE A 333 -24.35 -20.76 -2.76
CA ILE A 333 -23.71 -20.83 -4.08
C ILE A 333 -22.43 -20.00 -4.10
N VAL A 334 -22.47 -18.77 -3.56
CA VAL A 334 -21.28 -17.91 -3.48
C VAL A 334 -20.16 -18.58 -2.70
N LYS A 335 -20.47 -19.19 -1.54
CA LYS A 335 -19.50 -19.94 -0.74
C LYS A 335 -18.97 -21.16 -1.49
N LYS A 336 -19.83 -21.89 -2.22
CA LYS A 336 -19.41 -23.04 -3.04
C LYS A 336 -18.42 -22.57 -4.11
N ARG A 337 -18.78 -21.56 -4.91
CA ARG A 337 -17.94 -21.01 -5.98
C ARG A 337 -16.58 -20.52 -5.47
N SER A 338 -16.55 -19.76 -4.36
CA SER A 338 -15.28 -19.28 -3.83
C SER A 338 -14.37 -20.42 -3.35
N ARG A 339 -14.92 -21.47 -2.72
CA ARG A 339 -14.15 -22.66 -2.32
C ARG A 339 -13.63 -23.44 -3.52
N GLU A 340 -14.47 -23.64 -4.54
CA GLU A 340 -14.10 -24.33 -5.77
C GLU A 340 -12.97 -23.61 -6.49
N LEU A 341 -13.09 -22.29 -6.66
CA LEU A 341 -12.04 -21.50 -7.30
C LEU A 341 -10.74 -21.50 -6.46
N THR A 342 -10.85 -21.43 -5.13
CA THR A 342 -9.69 -21.55 -4.24
C THR A 342 -9.01 -22.90 -4.39
N ALA A 343 -9.76 -24.00 -4.43
CA ALA A 343 -9.20 -25.35 -4.64
C ALA A 343 -8.48 -25.46 -6.00
N VAL A 344 -9.05 -24.91 -7.07
CA VAL A 344 -8.39 -24.84 -8.39
C VAL A 344 -7.11 -24.02 -8.30
N PHE A 345 -7.15 -22.85 -7.68
CA PHE A 345 -5.99 -21.98 -7.51
C PHE A 345 -4.87 -22.64 -6.68
N GLU A 346 -5.20 -23.41 -5.65
CA GLU A 346 -4.25 -24.11 -4.80
C GLU A 346 -3.73 -25.42 -5.43
N SER A 347 -4.37 -25.93 -6.49
CA SER A 347 -3.99 -27.18 -7.13
C SER A 347 -2.69 -27.12 -7.95
N PHE A 348 -2.16 -25.95 -8.24
CA PHE A 348 -0.91 -25.77 -8.98
C PHE A 348 0.11 -25.00 -8.15
N THR A 349 1.39 -25.33 -8.37
CA THR A 349 2.52 -24.70 -7.70
C THR A 349 3.24 -23.81 -8.71
N PRO A 350 3.10 -22.47 -8.61
CA PRO A 350 3.59 -21.54 -9.63
C PRO A 350 5.12 -21.47 -9.69
N TYR A 351 5.80 -21.90 -8.63
CA TYR A 351 7.25 -21.80 -8.48
C TYR A 351 7.98 -23.12 -8.72
N ASN A 352 7.29 -24.16 -9.23
CA ASN A 352 7.93 -25.43 -9.58
C ASN A 352 9.08 -25.22 -10.55
N GLY A 353 10.23 -25.85 -10.27
CA GLY A 353 11.43 -25.74 -11.08
C GLY A 353 12.35 -24.59 -10.69
N MET A 354 12.04 -23.87 -9.61
CA MET A 354 12.94 -22.85 -9.08
C MET A 354 14.03 -23.42 -8.15
N GLU A 355 13.87 -24.67 -7.65
CA GLU A 355 14.89 -25.30 -6.80
C GLU A 355 16.26 -25.33 -7.53
N GLY A 356 17.30 -24.91 -6.83
CA GLY A 356 18.65 -24.81 -7.35
C GLY A 356 18.96 -23.55 -8.13
N LEU A 357 17.95 -22.76 -8.53
CA LEU A 357 18.19 -21.48 -9.20
C LEU A 357 18.88 -20.48 -8.26
N ILE A 358 19.71 -19.64 -8.87
CA ILE A 358 20.40 -18.54 -8.19
C ILE A 358 19.67 -17.25 -8.55
N GLU A 359 19.13 -16.57 -7.52
CA GLU A 359 18.31 -15.36 -7.67
C GLU A 359 18.90 -14.21 -6.85
N ARG A 360 18.79 -12.99 -7.36
CA ARG A 360 19.02 -11.79 -6.57
C ARG A 360 17.75 -11.40 -5.84
N ILE A 361 17.87 -11.13 -4.53
CA ILE A 361 16.74 -10.66 -3.71
C ILE A 361 17.05 -9.34 -3.00
N TRP A 362 16.01 -8.62 -2.66
CA TRP A 362 16.03 -7.42 -1.80
C TRP A 362 15.32 -7.76 -0.51
N ILE A 363 16.06 -7.70 0.61
CA ILE A 363 15.59 -8.14 1.93
C ILE A 363 15.07 -6.91 2.67
N THR A 364 13.77 -6.84 2.91
CA THR A 364 13.14 -5.64 3.48
C THR A 364 12.23 -5.90 4.67
N ASP A 365 11.91 -7.15 4.99
CA ASP A 365 10.97 -7.46 6.08
C ASP A 365 11.38 -8.73 6.85
N VAL A 366 10.73 -8.95 7.97
CA VAL A 366 10.82 -10.18 8.78
C VAL A 366 9.55 -10.99 8.58
N ALA A 367 9.69 -12.30 8.41
CA ALA A 367 8.56 -13.20 8.22
C ALA A 367 7.68 -13.27 9.46
N ALA A 368 6.46 -13.73 9.28
CA ALA A 368 5.49 -13.84 10.36
C ALA A 368 5.87 -14.85 11.45
N ASP A 369 6.78 -15.75 11.16
CA ASP A 369 7.35 -16.72 12.11
C ASP A 369 8.41 -16.10 13.04
N GLY A 370 8.88 -14.87 12.72
CA GLY A 370 9.88 -14.15 13.50
C GLY A 370 11.31 -14.69 13.37
N THR A 371 11.54 -15.69 12.51
CA THR A 371 12.84 -16.36 12.34
C THR A 371 13.46 -16.13 10.97
N HIS A 372 12.65 -16.07 9.92
CA HIS A 372 13.14 -15.84 8.57
C HIS A 372 13.07 -14.36 8.21
N LEU A 373 14.02 -13.91 7.40
CA LEU A 373 13.92 -12.64 6.70
C LEU A 373 13.17 -12.84 5.38
N VAL A 374 12.47 -11.81 4.96
CA VAL A 374 11.71 -11.77 3.71
C VAL A 374 12.43 -10.91 2.70
N GLY A 375 12.82 -11.52 1.59
CA GLY A 375 13.28 -10.82 0.41
C GLY A 375 12.34 -11.07 -0.78
N HIS A 376 12.47 -10.23 -1.81
CA HIS A 376 11.76 -10.40 -3.07
C HIS A 376 12.72 -10.52 -4.24
N THR A 377 12.46 -11.45 -5.17
CA THR A 377 13.19 -11.52 -6.45
C THR A 377 12.79 -10.35 -7.36
N LYS A 378 13.46 -10.23 -8.52
CA LYS A 378 13.08 -9.26 -9.57
C LYS A 378 11.62 -9.41 -10.02
N GLY A 379 11.08 -10.65 -10.05
CA GLY A 379 9.66 -10.94 -10.33
C GLY A 379 8.74 -10.74 -9.11
N TYR A 380 9.24 -10.16 -8.01
CA TYR A 380 8.49 -9.97 -6.77
C TYR A 380 8.02 -11.28 -6.10
N ILE A 381 8.74 -12.38 -6.36
CA ILE A 381 8.52 -13.66 -5.67
C ILE A 381 9.11 -13.55 -4.27
N GLN A 382 8.32 -13.91 -3.27
CA GLN A 382 8.76 -13.89 -1.87
C GLN A 382 9.73 -15.03 -1.59
N VAL A 383 10.91 -14.68 -1.08
CA VAL A 383 11.95 -15.63 -0.68
C VAL A 383 12.18 -15.51 0.83
N LEU A 384 12.05 -16.61 1.53
CA LEU A 384 12.33 -16.72 2.95
C LEU A 384 13.77 -17.22 3.14
N VAL A 385 14.57 -16.44 3.86
CA VAL A 385 15.98 -16.78 4.12
C VAL A 385 16.25 -16.81 5.62
N ASN A 386 16.96 -17.82 6.08
CA ASN A 386 17.49 -17.86 7.44
C ASN A 386 18.79 -17.04 7.48
N ALA A 387 18.72 -15.83 7.99
CA ALA A 387 19.82 -14.90 7.98
C ALA A 387 19.69 -13.91 9.15
N PRO A 388 20.79 -13.29 9.63
CA PRO A 388 20.75 -12.32 10.72
C PRO A 388 19.99 -11.05 10.30
N GLU A 389 19.33 -10.39 11.25
CA GLU A 389 18.56 -9.14 11.02
C GLU A 389 19.42 -8.00 10.45
N SER A 390 20.74 -8.05 10.62
CA SER A 390 21.68 -7.09 10.01
C SER A 390 21.63 -7.07 8.49
N LEU A 391 21.04 -8.08 7.84
CA LEU A 391 20.78 -8.10 6.39
C LEU A 391 19.49 -7.39 5.98
N LEU A 392 18.69 -6.86 6.91
CA LEU A 392 17.57 -6.02 6.56
C LEU A 392 18.03 -4.74 5.85
N GLY A 393 17.46 -4.49 4.68
CA GLY A 393 17.85 -3.40 3.78
C GLY A 393 19.00 -3.74 2.84
N ALA A 394 19.52 -4.97 2.87
CA ALA A 394 20.53 -5.46 1.93
C ALA A 394 19.91 -6.08 0.68
N SER A 395 20.70 -6.21 -0.38
CA SER A 395 20.43 -7.13 -1.49
C SER A 395 21.43 -8.27 -1.46
N ALA A 396 20.97 -9.49 -1.76
CA ALA A 396 21.78 -10.69 -1.69
C ALA A 396 21.50 -11.61 -2.88
N THR A 397 22.49 -12.42 -3.24
CA THR A 397 22.35 -13.57 -4.12
C THR A 397 21.98 -14.77 -3.27
N VAL A 398 20.90 -15.46 -3.63
CA VAL A 398 20.43 -16.64 -2.90
C VAL A 398 20.28 -17.82 -3.84
N ARG A 399 20.52 -19.05 -3.32
CA ARG A 399 20.14 -20.29 -3.98
C ARG A 399 18.80 -20.74 -3.44
N ILE A 400 17.82 -20.95 -4.31
CA ILE A 400 16.51 -21.49 -3.92
C ILE A 400 16.67 -22.94 -3.49
N THR A 401 16.27 -23.26 -2.27
CA THR A 401 16.42 -24.59 -1.66
C THR A 401 15.15 -25.41 -1.70
N SER A 402 13.99 -24.74 -1.61
CA SER A 402 12.69 -25.38 -1.72
C SER A 402 11.61 -24.41 -2.16
N VAL A 403 10.53 -24.93 -2.72
CA VAL A 403 9.40 -24.14 -3.20
C VAL A 403 8.14 -24.47 -2.43
N GLY A 404 7.44 -23.44 -2.00
CA GLY A 404 6.10 -23.52 -1.42
C GLY A 404 5.04 -22.94 -2.35
N ARG A 405 3.78 -22.99 -1.92
CA ARG A 405 2.68 -22.40 -2.70
C ARG A 405 2.73 -20.87 -2.75
N TRP A 406 3.16 -20.23 -1.68
CA TRP A 406 3.09 -18.78 -1.49
C TRP A 406 4.45 -18.08 -1.50
N SER A 407 5.50 -18.83 -1.23
CA SER A 407 6.88 -18.36 -1.12
C SER A 407 7.84 -19.48 -1.44
N VAL A 408 9.08 -19.11 -1.68
CA VAL A 408 10.19 -20.05 -1.80
C VAL A 408 11.16 -19.85 -0.65
N PHE A 409 11.96 -20.86 -0.34
CA PHE A 409 13.05 -20.79 0.64
C PHE A 409 14.38 -20.68 -0.07
N GLY A 410 15.30 -19.92 0.47
CA GLY A 410 16.62 -19.75 -0.10
C GLY A 410 17.72 -19.66 0.94
N GLU A 411 18.91 -20.01 0.51
CA GLU A 411 20.16 -19.86 1.25
C GLU A 411 20.95 -18.69 0.66
N VAL A 412 21.43 -17.79 1.51
CA VAL A 412 22.23 -16.63 1.09
C VAL A 412 23.62 -17.12 0.69
N ILE A 413 24.02 -16.89 -0.58
CA ILE A 413 25.33 -17.21 -1.11
C ILE A 413 26.28 -16.02 -0.93
N GLU A 414 25.79 -14.82 -1.27
CA GLU A 414 26.58 -13.60 -1.30
C GLU A 414 25.72 -12.38 -0.97
N VAL A 415 26.25 -11.45 -0.18
CA VAL A 415 25.60 -10.17 0.10
C VAL A 415 26.17 -9.12 -0.84
N LEU A 416 25.33 -8.57 -1.71
CA LEU A 416 25.73 -7.65 -2.77
C LEU A 416 25.82 -6.19 -2.32
N SER A 417 24.95 -5.77 -1.38
CA SER A 417 24.97 -4.42 -0.83
C SER A 417 24.48 -4.41 0.60
N TYR A 418 25.19 -3.71 1.47
CA TYR A 418 24.78 -3.44 2.84
C TYR A 418 24.13 -2.07 2.97
N ASN A 419 23.39 -1.85 4.04
CA ASN A 419 22.91 -0.53 4.41
C ASN A 419 24.11 0.35 4.79
N ALA A 420 24.29 1.48 4.11
CA ALA A 420 25.46 2.35 4.34
C ALA A 420 25.51 2.97 5.75
N GLN A 421 24.39 2.94 6.49
CA GLN A 421 24.30 3.49 7.85
C GLN A 421 24.91 2.56 8.93
N ASP A 422 25.01 1.24 8.67
CA ASP A 422 25.59 0.28 9.62
C ASP A 422 27.11 0.07 9.47
N ARG A 423 27.76 0.76 8.54
CA ARG A 423 29.24 0.64 8.34
C ARG A 423 30.08 1.13 9.51
N THR A 424 29.49 1.78 10.51
CA THR A 424 30.22 2.32 11.67
C THR A 424 30.35 1.35 12.84
N LEU A 425 29.65 0.20 12.84
CA LEU A 425 29.62 -0.70 14.00
C LEU A 425 30.34 -2.04 13.83
N ASN A 426 30.72 -2.50 12.62
CA ASN A 426 31.29 -3.83 12.44
C ASN A 426 32.55 -3.86 11.57
N LYS A 427 33.55 -3.03 11.87
CA LYS A 427 34.90 -3.23 11.30
C LYS A 427 35.69 -4.34 11.98
N ASP A 428 35.28 -4.80 13.15
CA ASP A 428 36.05 -5.72 13.96
C ASP A 428 35.64 -7.20 13.83
N GLU A 429 34.46 -7.52 13.26
CA GLU A 429 34.04 -8.93 13.11
C GLU A 429 34.30 -9.57 11.73
N LEU A 430 34.71 -8.82 10.72
CA LEU A 430 34.90 -9.34 9.36
C LEU A 430 36.38 -9.67 9.02
N SER A 431 37.29 -9.61 9.98
CA SER A 431 38.71 -9.91 9.74
C SER A 431 39.11 -11.39 9.92
N CYS A 432 38.17 -12.28 10.26
CA CYS A 432 38.48 -13.67 10.62
C CYS A 432 38.13 -14.75 9.58
N SER A 433 37.82 -14.40 8.32
CA SER A 433 37.51 -15.40 7.29
C SER A 433 38.34 -15.24 6.01
N LYS A 434 39.65 -15.10 6.13
CA LYS A 434 40.59 -15.38 5.02
C LYS A 434 41.68 -16.30 5.55
N VAL A 435 41.37 -17.59 5.61
CA VAL A 435 42.42 -18.63 5.63
C VAL A 435 42.62 -19.02 4.17
N SER A 436 43.65 -18.46 3.57
CA SER A 436 44.26 -19.01 2.35
C SER A 436 44.99 -20.31 2.70
N PRO A 437 45.00 -21.33 1.82
CA PRO A 437 45.80 -22.55 2.06
C PRO A 437 47.28 -22.16 2.10
N CYS A 438 47.98 -22.55 3.18
CA CYS A 438 49.42 -22.46 3.24
C CYS A 438 50.02 -23.50 2.30
N ASP A 439 50.76 -23.07 1.30
CA ASP A 439 51.70 -23.89 0.55
C ASP A 439 52.80 -24.37 1.49
N VAL A 440 53.06 -25.68 1.41
CA VAL A 440 54.10 -26.35 2.15
C VAL A 440 55.42 -26.08 1.43
N ASN A 441 56.27 -25.21 1.95
CA ASN A 441 57.75 -25.30 1.84
C ASN A 441 58.41 -24.21 2.69
N ASP A 442 59.20 -24.72 3.67
CA ASP A 442 60.41 -24.23 4.27
C ASP A 442 60.54 -22.81 4.89
N GLU A 443 60.66 -22.81 6.17
CA GLU A 443 61.61 -22.23 7.15
C GLU A 443 60.93 -21.66 8.42
N PRO A 444 61.56 -21.74 9.60
CA PRO A 444 60.86 -21.57 10.88
C PRO A 444 60.82 -20.12 11.32
N CYS A 445 59.63 -19.62 11.55
CA CYS A 445 59.42 -18.36 12.25
C CYS A 445 59.53 -18.53 13.75
N ALA A 446 60.48 -17.82 14.33
CA ALA A 446 60.68 -17.70 15.77
C ALA A 446 59.52 -16.92 16.43
N CYS A 447 58.68 -17.60 17.22
CA CYS A 447 57.82 -16.98 18.19
C CYS A 447 58.37 -17.12 19.58
N SER A 448 58.73 -16.00 20.20
CA SER A 448 59.16 -15.91 21.58
C SER A 448 57.96 -15.99 22.55
N LYS A 449 58.05 -16.95 23.45
CA LYS A 449 57.60 -17.02 24.85
C LYS A 449 56.34 -16.26 25.26
N ASP A 450 55.22 -17.00 25.47
CA ASP A 450 54.62 -17.24 26.80
C ASP A 450 53.53 -18.34 26.69
N PRO A 451 53.56 -19.38 27.52
CA PRO A 451 52.65 -20.50 27.45
C PRO A 451 51.59 -20.40 28.53
N ASP A 452 50.49 -19.72 28.28
CA ASP A 452 49.26 -19.90 29.08
C ASP A 452 48.13 -19.08 28.44
N SER A 453 47.57 -19.60 27.38
CA SER A 453 46.19 -19.34 26.95
C SER A 453 45.92 -19.97 25.58
N CYS A 454 45.60 -21.25 25.55
CA CYS A 454 45.04 -21.87 24.35
C CYS A 454 44.09 -23.03 24.66
N CYS A 455 42.85 -22.83 24.23
CA CYS A 455 41.98 -23.85 23.68
C CYS A 455 41.57 -25.05 24.53
N SER A 456 40.39 -24.97 25.11
CA SER A 456 39.61 -26.15 25.45
C SER A 456 38.80 -26.61 24.22
N ALA A 457 39.16 -27.76 23.70
CA ALA A 457 38.41 -28.48 22.71
C ALA A 457 37.12 -29.03 23.32
N VAL A 458 35.97 -28.79 22.68
CA VAL A 458 34.74 -29.54 22.95
C VAL A 458 34.49 -30.46 21.77
N GLN A 459 34.44 -31.75 22.09
CA GLN A 459 34.23 -32.87 21.21
C GLN A 459 32.83 -32.88 20.58
N CYS A 460 32.75 -33.19 19.29
CA CYS A 460 31.56 -33.66 18.60
C CYS A 460 31.16 -35.04 19.10
N ALA A 461 29.93 -35.25 19.47
CA ALA A 461 29.33 -36.57 19.63
C ALA A 461 28.14 -36.67 18.71
N ASP A 462 28.24 -37.60 17.77
CA ASP A 462 27.13 -38.16 16.97
C ASP A 462 26.08 -38.82 17.86
N THR A 463 24.82 -38.51 17.64
CA THR A 463 23.75 -39.49 17.83
C THR A 463 22.59 -39.19 16.87
N SER A 464 22.44 -40.12 15.94
CA SER A 464 21.26 -40.36 15.13
C SER A 464 20.13 -40.94 16.00
N GLU A 465 18.94 -40.36 15.97
CA GLU A 465 17.72 -41.11 16.22
C GLU A 465 16.54 -40.53 15.45
N VAL A 466 15.96 -41.40 14.66
CA VAL A 466 14.73 -41.22 13.88
C VAL A 466 13.55 -41.47 14.79
N ALA A 467 12.63 -40.53 14.89
CA ALA A 467 11.33 -40.79 15.50
C ALA A 467 10.19 -40.24 14.64
N ALA A 468 9.25 -41.12 14.39
CA ALA A 468 8.12 -41.02 13.51
C ALA A 468 7.06 -40.03 13.98
N ILE A 469 6.40 -39.41 13.00
CA ILE A 469 5.24 -38.52 13.15
C ILE A 469 3.96 -39.36 13.34
N PRO A 470 3.06 -39.03 14.25
CA PRO A 470 1.66 -39.40 14.13
C PRO A 470 0.84 -38.25 13.55
N ASN A 471 0.20 -38.57 12.47
CA ASN A 471 -0.87 -37.83 11.82
C ASN A 471 -2.10 -37.77 12.73
N ASN A 472 -2.60 -36.58 13.08
CA ASN A 472 -3.99 -36.39 13.45
C ASN A 472 -4.45 -34.99 13.11
N GLY A 473 -5.46 -34.96 12.23
CA GLY A 473 -6.08 -33.73 11.73
C GLY A 473 -7.07 -33.14 12.71
N LYS A 474 -7.38 -31.94 12.42
CA LYS A 474 -8.65 -31.19 12.51
C LYS A 474 -8.59 -29.84 13.22
N GLN A 475 -9.04 -28.85 12.43
CA GLN A 475 -9.86 -27.69 12.86
C GLN A 475 -9.20 -26.63 13.76
N GLY A 476 -8.90 -25.46 13.17
CA GLY A 476 -8.67 -24.23 13.94
C GLY A 476 -7.89 -23.09 13.28
N GLU A 477 -7.70 -23.04 11.95
CA GLU A 477 -6.87 -21.99 11.33
C GLU A 477 -7.58 -20.67 10.94
N ASP A 478 -8.90 -20.60 10.99
CA ASP A 478 -9.65 -19.40 10.57
C ASP A 478 -9.64 -18.23 11.59
N ASP A 479 -9.37 -18.50 12.87
CA ASP A 479 -9.40 -17.47 13.92
C ASP A 479 -8.10 -16.67 14.08
N GLN A 480 -6.95 -17.24 13.72
CA GLN A 480 -5.66 -16.52 13.87
C GLN A 480 -5.43 -15.44 12.79
N ASN A 481 -6.04 -15.60 11.62
CA ASN A 481 -5.95 -14.60 10.54
C ASN A 481 -6.85 -13.37 10.80
N PHE A 482 -7.91 -13.53 11.59
CA PHE A 482 -8.81 -12.45 11.98
C PHE A 482 -8.18 -11.52 13.03
N ASP A 483 -7.41 -12.07 13.97
CA ASP A 483 -6.70 -11.27 14.98
C ASP A 483 -5.49 -10.50 14.42
N ARG A 484 -4.83 -11.03 13.38
CA ARG A 484 -3.76 -10.30 12.67
C ARG A 484 -4.28 -9.09 11.89
N LEU A 485 -5.47 -9.16 11.31
CA LEU A 485 -6.13 -8.03 10.66
C LEU A 485 -6.55 -6.95 11.68
N LYS A 486 -6.90 -7.34 12.91
CA LYS A 486 -7.24 -6.39 13.99
C LYS A 486 -6.05 -5.54 14.45
N LYS A 487 -4.84 -6.14 14.51
CA LYS A 487 -3.62 -5.40 14.91
C LYS A 487 -3.11 -4.42 13.85
N ARG A 488 -3.55 -4.55 12.59
CA ARG A 488 -3.07 -3.69 11.48
C ARG A 488 -3.77 -2.33 11.36
N ASN A 489 -4.88 -2.09 12.04
CA ASN A 489 -5.81 -1.01 11.70
C ASN A 489 -5.99 0.05 12.79
N SER A 490 -5.28 0.00 13.93
CA SER A 490 -5.37 1.00 14.98
C SER A 490 -3.98 1.57 15.30
N LEU A 491 -3.85 2.87 15.15
CA LEU A 491 -2.79 3.67 15.78
C LEU A 491 -3.35 4.20 17.09
N VAL A 492 -2.59 4.06 18.16
CA VAL A 492 -2.99 4.43 19.50
C VAL A 492 -1.97 5.46 20.00
N LEU A 493 -2.42 6.57 20.57
CA LEU A 493 -1.59 7.71 20.96
C LEU A 493 -1.48 7.82 22.48
N LYS A 494 -0.25 8.11 22.95
CA LYS A 494 0.03 8.45 24.34
C LYS A 494 0.60 9.87 24.41
N SER A 495 0.10 10.71 25.30
CA SER A 495 0.71 12.01 25.55
C SER A 495 2.00 11.86 26.35
N SER A 496 3.07 12.55 25.96
CA SER A 496 4.29 12.60 26.76
C SER A 496 4.05 13.48 27.97
N GLU A 497 4.11 12.91 29.18
CA GLU A 497 4.12 13.69 30.42
C GLU A 497 5.39 14.57 30.46
N ASN A 498 5.16 15.84 30.73
CA ASN A 498 6.04 16.95 31.02
C ASN A 498 7.47 16.59 31.46
N THR A 499 8.43 16.80 30.55
CA THR A 499 9.78 17.19 30.95
C THR A 499 9.83 18.71 30.89
N VAL A 500 9.85 19.33 32.07
CA VAL A 500 10.05 20.77 32.21
C VAL A 500 11.45 21.10 31.68
N LEU A 501 11.54 21.56 30.45
CA LEU A 501 12.71 22.24 29.92
C LEU A 501 12.53 23.74 30.20
N GLN A 502 13.47 24.28 30.99
CA GLN A 502 13.59 25.70 31.26
C GLN A 502 13.60 26.49 29.94
N GLU A 503 12.71 27.46 29.84
CA GLU A 503 12.66 28.44 28.76
C GLU A 503 13.96 29.21 28.64
N PRO A 504 14.52 29.38 27.43
CA PRO A 504 15.42 30.50 27.18
C PRO A 504 14.56 31.74 26.93
N THR A 505 14.69 32.71 27.80
CA THR A 505 14.12 34.05 27.66
C THR A 505 14.52 34.67 26.32
N LEU A 506 13.62 34.72 25.38
CA LEU A 506 13.70 35.54 24.16
C LEU A 506 12.85 36.78 24.36
N LYS A 507 13.54 37.93 24.15
CA LYS A 507 12.99 39.27 24.23
C LYS A 507 11.77 39.43 23.34
N GLU A 508 10.71 40.01 23.89
CA GLU A 508 9.57 40.54 23.16
C GLU A 508 10.02 41.59 22.11
N GLU A 509 10.02 41.19 20.85
CA GLU A 509 9.90 42.12 19.73
C GLU A 509 8.47 42.04 19.20
N SER A 510 7.76 43.13 19.38
CA SER A 510 6.38 43.34 18.95
C SER A 510 6.26 43.22 17.44
N ILE A 511 5.73 42.08 16.94
CA ILE A 511 5.30 41.96 15.57
C ILE A 511 3.88 42.51 15.45
N LYS A 512 3.78 43.74 14.96
CA LYS A 512 2.53 44.36 14.51
C LYS A 512 1.92 43.47 13.41
N ALA A 513 0.77 42.90 13.67
CA ALA A 513 -0.05 42.24 12.67
C ALA A 513 -0.36 43.23 11.53
N ARG A 514 0.25 43.04 10.37
CA ARG A 514 -0.18 43.65 9.11
C ARG A 514 -1.45 42.93 8.66
N ALA A 515 -2.59 43.57 8.82
CA ALA A 515 -3.80 43.22 8.11
C ALA A 515 -3.53 43.39 6.60
N ASN A 516 -3.38 42.29 5.88
CA ASN A 516 -3.35 42.30 4.41
C ASN A 516 -4.76 42.64 3.92
N THR A 517 -5.03 43.91 3.70
CA THR A 517 -6.15 44.34 2.87
C THR A 517 -5.85 43.91 1.44
N VAL A 518 -6.62 42.93 0.91
CA VAL A 518 -6.57 42.56 -0.49
C VAL A 518 -6.93 43.77 -1.32
N GLN A 519 -5.94 44.41 -1.94
CA GLN A 519 -6.16 45.51 -2.92
C GLN A 519 -6.60 44.83 -4.22
N TRP A 520 -7.88 44.95 -4.55
CA TRP A 520 -8.43 44.52 -5.83
C TRP A 520 -7.83 45.37 -6.94
N ASN A 521 -7.23 44.68 -7.94
CA ASN A 521 -6.68 45.36 -9.11
C ASN A 521 -7.83 45.78 -10.08
N ILE A 522 -7.47 46.58 -11.09
CA ILE A 522 -8.46 47.09 -12.08
C ILE A 522 -9.13 45.96 -12.83
N VAL A 523 -8.45 44.82 -13.06
CA VAL A 523 -8.99 43.65 -13.76
C VAL A 523 -10.04 42.96 -12.92
N ASP A 524 -9.81 42.80 -11.61
CA ASP A 524 -10.78 42.18 -10.69
C ASP A 524 -12.07 43.01 -10.58
N LYS A 525 -11.93 44.32 -10.51
CA LYS A 525 -13.08 45.27 -10.48
C LYS A 525 -13.87 45.23 -11.80
N SER A 526 -13.18 45.12 -12.95
CA SER A 526 -13.83 45.04 -14.25
C SER A 526 -14.56 43.71 -14.45
N LEU A 527 -14.01 42.60 -13.94
CA LEU A 527 -14.62 41.28 -14.01
C LEU A 527 -15.92 41.21 -13.20
N VAL A 528 -15.91 41.77 -11.98
CA VAL A 528 -17.10 41.82 -11.12
C VAL A 528 -18.17 42.73 -11.74
N ALA A 529 -17.79 43.87 -12.31
CA ALA A 529 -18.73 44.76 -13.01
C ALA A 529 -19.35 44.07 -14.24
N GLY A 530 -18.57 43.30 -15.00
CA GLY A 530 -19.05 42.51 -16.16
C GLY A 530 -20.06 41.43 -15.77
N ILE A 531 -19.83 40.74 -14.66
CA ILE A 531 -20.75 39.72 -14.12
C ILE A 531 -22.07 40.37 -13.69
N PHE A 532 -22.02 41.51 -12.98
CA PHE A 532 -23.20 42.25 -12.57
C PHE A 532 -24.05 42.74 -13.77
N LEU A 533 -23.38 43.28 -14.80
CA LEU A 533 -24.03 43.75 -16.00
C LEU A 533 -24.73 42.59 -16.77
N SER A 534 -24.06 41.45 -16.88
CA SER A 534 -24.60 40.23 -17.50
C SER A 534 -25.83 39.72 -16.74
N PHE A 535 -25.81 39.76 -15.41
CA PHE A 535 -26.95 39.38 -14.58
C PHE A 535 -28.15 40.32 -14.76
N LEU A 536 -27.93 41.63 -14.83
CA LEU A 536 -28.97 42.62 -15.08
C LEU A 536 -29.62 42.46 -16.47
N ILE A 537 -28.81 42.17 -17.48
CA ILE A 537 -29.31 41.90 -18.84
C ILE A 537 -30.17 40.62 -18.85
N ALA A 538 -29.73 39.55 -18.16
CA ALA A 538 -30.49 38.31 -18.06
C ALA A 538 -31.84 38.52 -17.36
N VAL A 539 -31.89 39.28 -16.27
CA VAL A 539 -33.11 39.64 -15.55
C VAL A 539 -34.05 40.47 -16.45
N ALA A 540 -33.53 41.44 -17.18
CA ALA A 540 -34.32 42.26 -18.12
C ALA A 540 -34.91 41.41 -19.27
N CYS A 541 -34.12 40.48 -19.85
CA CYS A 541 -34.62 39.55 -20.86
C CYS A 541 -35.72 38.63 -20.33
N LEU A 542 -35.57 38.10 -19.13
CA LEU A 542 -36.57 37.25 -18.49
C LEU A 542 -37.87 38.03 -18.20
N SER A 543 -37.78 39.26 -17.74
CA SER A 543 -38.93 40.12 -17.48
C SER A 543 -39.69 40.45 -18.79
N GLN A 544 -38.96 40.71 -19.89
CA GLN A 544 -39.61 40.92 -21.21
C GLN A 544 -40.28 39.65 -21.75
N LEU A 545 -39.66 38.48 -21.56
CA LEU A 545 -40.26 37.20 -21.94
C LEU A 545 -41.54 36.92 -21.13
N TRP A 546 -41.52 37.25 -19.86
CA TRP A 546 -42.67 37.09 -18.96
C TRP A 546 -43.82 38.03 -19.32
N SER A 547 -43.49 39.31 -19.61
CA SER A 547 -44.49 40.31 -20.08
C SER A 547 -45.14 39.90 -21.43
N ARG A 548 -44.35 39.37 -22.37
CA ARG A 548 -44.87 38.85 -23.66
C ARG A 548 -45.78 37.64 -23.47
N LYS A 549 -45.51 36.79 -22.49
CA LYS A 549 -46.32 35.59 -22.18
C LYS A 549 -47.66 35.96 -21.52
N LEU A 550 -47.70 37.05 -20.75
CA LEU A 550 -48.90 37.61 -20.12
C LEU A 550 -49.82 38.38 -21.13
N MET A 551 -49.28 38.85 -22.25
CA MET A 551 -50.06 39.53 -23.30
C MET A 551 -50.54 38.58 -24.40
N SER A 552 -50.16 37.30 -24.37
CA SER A 552 -50.59 36.27 -25.32
C SER A 552 -51.53 35.22 -24.70
N SER A 553 -51.91 35.37 -23.44
CA SER A 553 -53.02 34.68 -22.76
C SER A 553 -54.14 35.66 -22.50
#